data_625c5d97f0d2807cf59dd4027bfe231b
#
_entry.id   625c5d97f0d2807cf59dd4027bfe231b
#
_cell.length_a   1.000
_cell.length_b   1.000
_cell.length_c   1.000
_cell.angle_alpha   90.00
_cell.angle_beta   90.00
_cell.angle_gamma   90.00
#
_symmetry.space_group_name_H-M   'P 1'
#
loop_
_entity.id
_entity.type
_entity.pdbx_description
1 polymer ?
#
loop_
_entity_poly.entity_id
_entity_poly.type
_entity_poly.pdbx_seq_one_letter_code
_entity_poly.pdbx_strand_id
1 'polypeptide(L)'
;MTLCPKFYDRTLHSVSHGSIERWNLDKAVLPPLNDENRTTIRMNVQAKTAEFAETLPAGVYAEKVLSVNHYTDRLFRFSMTRPAGFRFRSGEFAMIGLMVEGKPVYRAYSIASPSWADELEFFSIKVPNGPLTQHLQKIETGDTVLMRKKPTGTLVLDALTPGKRLYMFSTGTGIAPFASLIRDPETYEKFDEVILTHTCREVAELQYGFDLVSEIRNDELLSEIVGDKLTHYATVTREPFERSGRITDLIASGKLFSDLGVPPLDPVTDRGMICGSTEMLKDTKALLEQAGMTEGANNKPSEFVIERAFVG
;
A
#
# COMPACT_ATOMS: atom_id res chain seq x y z
N MET A 1 -8.56 -55.80 13.94
CA MET A 1 -7.62 -56.17 14.99
C MET A 1 -6.91 -54.92 15.39
N THR A 2 -7.41 -54.12 16.41
CA THR A 2 -7.08 -54.28 17.83
C THR A 2 -5.56 -54.04 18.03
N LEU A 3 -5.06 -53.05 18.72
CA LEU A 3 -5.28 -52.39 20.00
C LEU A 3 -4.30 -51.21 20.17
N CYS A 4 -4.74 -50.15 20.75
CA CYS A 4 -4.03 -49.23 21.66
C CYS A 4 -3.79 -49.94 23.02
N PRO A 5 -3.15 -49.42 24.07
CA PRO A 5 -2.40 -48.19 24.43
C PRO A 5 -1.19 -48.45 25.39
N LYS A 6 -0.56 -47.37 26.00
CA LYS A 6 -0.21 -47.17 27.42
C LYS A 6 0.78 -46.02 27.63
N PHE A 7 0.37 -44.96 28.30
CA PHE A 7 0.68 -44.43 29.62
C PHE A 7 2.05 -44.77 30.24
N TYR A 8 2.83 -43.78 30.61
CA TYR A 8 3.51 -43.75 31.92
C TYR A 8 3.66 -42.28 32.46
N ASP A 9 3.42 -42.20 33.73
CA ASP A 9 3.18 -41.09 34.63
C ASP A 9 4.42 -40.83 35.52
N ARG A 10 4.48 -39.61 36.09
CA ARG A 10 5.19 -39.15 37.30
C ARG A 10 6.69 -38.82 37.20
N THR A 11 7.08 -37.62 37.67
CA THR A 11 7.16 -37.26 39.11
C THR A 11 7.34 -35.76 39.32
N LEU A 12 6.63 -35.27 40.31
CA LEU A 12 6.67 -33.94 40.94
C LEU A 12 7.99 -33.72 41.69
N HIS A 13 8.53 -32.50 41.60
CA HIS A 13 9.27 -31.91 42.73
C HIS A 13 8.79 -30.49 42.98
N SER A 14 8.32 -30.30 44.21
CA SER A 14 7.82 -29.10 44.83
C SER A 14 8.96 -28.13 45.15
N VAL A 15 8.78 -26.83 44.87
CA VAL A 15 9.43 -25.75 45.62
C VAL A 15 8.42 -24.62 45.83
N SER A 16 8.39 -24.22 47.07
CA SER A 16 7.57 -23.35 47.89
C SER A 16 7.14 -21.98 47.33
N HIS A 17 5.90 -21.66 47.66
CA HIS A 17 5.26 -20.40 48.04
C HIS A 17 6.07 -19.10 47.93
N GLY A 18 5.65 -18.25 46.96
CA GLY A 18 5.70 -16.82 47.03
C GLY A 18 4.38 -16.26 46.51
N SER A 19 3.62 -15.67 47.40
CA SER A 19 2.31 -15.08 47.16
C SER A 19 2.41 -13.93 46.15
N ILE A 20 1.92 -14.17 44.93
CA ILE A 20 1.65 -13.10 43.95
C ILE A 20 0.20 -12.68 44.20
N GLU A 21 0.03 -11.49 44.78
CA GLU A 21 -1.27 -10.83 44.85
C GLU A 21 -1.80 -10.61 43.45
N ARG A 22 -2.91 -11.28 43.13
CA ARG A 22 -3.71 -10.99 41.93
C ARG A 22 -4.36 -9.62 42.11
N TRP A 23 -3.87 -8.63 41.42
CA TRP A 23 -4.62 -7.40 41.22
C TRP A 23 -5.88 -7.69 40.41
N ASN A 24 -7.01 -7.55 41.09
CA ASN A 24 -8.33 -7.68 40.50
C ASN A 24 -8.63 -6.41 39.68
N LEU A 25 -8.51 -6.48 38.37
CA LEU A 25 -8.81 -5.39 37.42
C LEU A 25 -10.31 -5.21 37.13
N ASP A 26 -11.18 -5.85 37.90
CA ASP A 26 -12.63 -5.85 37.63
C ASP A 26 -13.42 -4.79 38.38
N LYS A 27 -12.87 -3.68 38.82
CA LYS A 27 -13.66 -2.57 39.40
C LYS A 27 -13.05 -1.17 39.22
N ALA A 28 -12.61 -0.81 38.02
CA ALA A 28 -12.48 0.59 37.65
C ALA A 28 -13.55 0.94 36.61
N VAL A 29 -14.81 0.97 37.04
CA VAL A 29 -15.87 1.66 36.30
C VAL A 29 -15.56 3.14 36.45
N LEU A 30 -14.93 3.74 35.42
CA LEU A 30 -14.86 5.19 35.33
C LEU A 30 -16.31 5.73 35.32
N PRO A 31 -16.64 6.74 36.13
CA PRO A 31 -17.96 7.31 36.13
C PRO A 31 -18.30 7.81 34.73
N PRO A 32 -19.53 7.68 34.24
CA PRO A 32 -19.90 8.20 32.94
C PRO A 32 -19.63 9.69 32.93
N LEU A 33 -18.82 10.14 31.91
CA LEU A 33 -18.59 11.56 31.69
C LEU A 33 -19.94 12.24 31.48
N ASN A 34 -20.27 13.21 32.30
CA ASN A 34 -21.45 14.03 32.12
C ASN A 34 -21.31 14.86 30.81
N ASP A 35 -22.42 15.34 30.26
CA ASP A 35 -22.42 16.04 28.97
C ASP A 35 -21.57 17.32 28.98
N GLU A 36 -21.42 17.99 30.12
CA GLU A 36 -20.52 19.16 30.26
C GLU A 36 -19.04 18.75 30.11
N ASN A 37 -18.61 17.65 30.71
CA ASN A 37 -17.24 17.14 30.57
C ASN A 37 -16.95 16.67 29.13
N ARG A 38 -17.92 16.05 28.47
CA ARG A 38 -17.82 15.68 27.04
C ARG A 38 -17.70 16.91 26.16
N THR A 39 -18.48 17.95 26.42
CA THR A 39 -18.45 19.19 25.68
C THR A 39 -17.12 19.93 25.90
N THR A 40 -16.64 20.02 27.13
CA THR A 40 -15.36 20.65 27.47
C THR A 40 -14.17 19.90 26.84
N ILE A 41 -14.17 18.57 26.86
CA ILE A 41 -13.14 17.76 26.18
C ILE A 41 -13.18 17.99 24.66
N ARG A 42 -14.36 17.99 24.04
CA ARG A 42 -14.52 18.29 22.60
C ARG A 42 -14.03 19.70 22.24
N MET A 43 -14.40 20.71 23.04
CA MET A 43 -13.93 22.09 22.82
C MET A 43 -12.41 22.23 22.97
N ASN A 44 -11.80 21.57 23.96
CA ASN A 44 -10.36 21.58 24.16
C ASN A 44 -9.60 20.83 23.06
N VAL A 45 -10.15 19.72 22.56
CA VAL A 45 -9.57 18.99 21.40
C VAL A 45 -9.71 19.83 20.13
N GLN A 46 -10.87 20.46 19.90
CA GLN A 46 -11.07 21.34 18.75
C GLN A 46 -10.18 22.60 18.81
N ALA A 47 -10.03 23.22 19.99
CA ALA A 47 -9.16 24.38 20.17
C ALA A 47 -7.68 24.02 19.94
N LYS A 48 -7.17 22.90 20.47
CA LYS A 48 -5.81 22.43 20.20
C LYS A 48 -5.59 22.07 18.72
N THR A 49 -6.60 21.53 18.06
CA THR A 49 -6.51 21.19 16.62
C THR A 49 -6.51 22.46 15.78
N ALA A 50 -7.31 23.46 16.15
CA ALA A 50 -7.34 24.78 15.49
C ALA A 50 -6.02 25.55 15.70
N GLU A 51 -5.48 25.59 16.91
CA GLU A 51 -4.19 26.23 17.23
C GLU A 51 -3.02 25.55 16.49
N PHE A 52 -3.04 24.25 16.34
CA PHE A 52 -2.05 23.51 15.54
C PHE A 52 -2.20 23.80 14.04
N ALA A 53 -3.43 23.95 13.54
CA ALA A 53 -3.69 24.30 12.15
C ALA A 53 -3.23 25.71 11.79
N GLU A 54 -3.33 26.68 12.71
CA GLU A 54 -2.85 28.06 12.53
C GLU A 54 -1.32 28.17 12.47
N THR A 55 -0.58 27.20 13.01
CA THR A 55 0.90 27.18 13.00
C THR A 55 1.50 26.44 11.81
N LEU A 56 0.68 25.79 10.98
CA LEU A 56 1.18 25.04 9.83
C LEU A 56 1.69 25.96 8.71
N PRO A 57 2.80 25.60 8.07
CA PRO A 57 3.28 26.31 6.89
C PRO A 57 2.21 26.35 5.78
N ALA A 58 2.15 27.43 5.04
CA ALA A 58 1.28 27.52 3.87
C ALA A 58 1.55 26.34 2.91
N GLY A 59 0.48 25.70 2.43
CA GLY A 59 0.62 24.55 1.52
C GLY A 59 0.71 23.18 2.18
N VAL A 60 0.40 23.08 3.48
CA VAL A 60 0.35 21.81 4.24
C VAL A 60 -1.06 21.57 4.77
N TYR A 61 -1.47 20.31 4.77
CA TYR A 61 -2.63 19.78 5.49
C TYR A 61 -2.16 18.99 6.71
N ALA A 62 -2.99 18.93 7.75
CA ALA A 62 -2.81 18.08 8.92
C ALA A 62 -4.03 17.16 9.01
N GLU A 63 -3.83 15.92 8.67
CA GLU A 63 -4.90 14.93 8.52
C GLU A 63 -4.85 13.87 9.62
N LYS A 64 -6.01 13.33 9.98
CA LYS A 64 -6.12 12.33 11.04
C LYS A 64 -6.01 10.93 10.50
N VAL A 65 -5.18 10.11 11.14
CA VAL A 65 -5.13 8.67 10.90
C VAL A 65 -6.46 8.03 11.31
N LEU A 66 -7.06 7.28 10.41
CA LEU A 66 -8.33 6.58 10.60
C LEU A 66 -8.14 5.12 10.94
N SER A 67 -7.15 4.48 10.29
CA SER A 67 -6.82 3.08 10.54
C SER A 67 -5.35 2.79 10.29
N VAL A 68 -4.82 1.79 10.98
CA VAL A 68 -3.47 1.24 10.75
C VAL A 68 -3.57 -0.28 10.76
N ASN A 69 -3.00 -0.93 9.74
CA ASN A 69 -2.94 -2.39 9.64
C ASN A 69 -1.51 -2.84 9.34
N HIS A 70 -0.92 -3.61 10.21
CA HIS A 70 0.40 -4.20 10.04
C HIS A 70 0.28 -5.59 9.44
N TYR A 71 0.85 -5.81 8.25
CA TYR A 71 0.86 -7.09 7.54
C TYR A 71 2.01 -8.00 7.99
N THR A 72 3.18 -7.40 8.15
CA THR A 72 4.40 -8.08 8.58
C THR A 72 5.22 -7.17 9.49
N ASP A 73 6.34 -7.65 10.00
CA ASP A 73 7.31 -6.81 10.72
C ASP A 73 7.85 -5.66 9.86
N ARG A 74 7.66 -5.73 8.53
CA ARG A 74 8.19 -4.78 7.56
C ARG A 74 7.16 -3.94 6.85
N LEU A 75 5.93 -4.41 6.72
CA LEU A 75 4.90 -3.80 5.88
C LEU A 75 3.66 -3.43 6.69
N PHE A 76 3.12 -2.26 6.39
CA PHE A 76 1.86 -1.80 6.96
C PHE A 76 1.13 -0.86 5.99
N ARG A 77 -0.19 -0.80 6.12
CA ARG A 77 -1.02 0.24 5.50
C ARG A 77 -1.61 1.13 6.57
N PHE A 78 -1.96 2.35 6.19
CA PHE A 78 -2.79 3.21 7.01
C PHE A 78 -3.71 4.04 6.11
N SER A 79 -4.86 4.41 6.65
CA SER A 79 -5.75 5.40 6.05
C SER A 79 -5.79 6.66 6.90
N MET A 80 -6.06 7.79 6.25
CA MET A 80 -6.23 9.07 6.91
C MET A 80 -7.35 9.87 6.24
N THR A 81 -7.82 10.91 6.93
CA THR A 81 -8.81 11.84 6.39
C THR A 81 -8.31 12.49 5.10
N ARG A 82 -9.24 12.79 4.19
CA ARG A 82 -8.97 13.50 2.95
C ARG A 82 -9.47 14.93 3.04
N PRO A 83 -8.61 15.94 2.82
CA PRO A 83 -9.07 17.32 2.77
C PRO A 83 -10.09 17.53 1.65
N ALA A 84 -11.19 18.22 1.92
CA ALA A 84 -12.28 18.44 0.96
C ALA A 84 -11.82 19.09 -0.37
N GLY A 85 -10.74 19.88 -0.33
CA GLY A 85 -10.16 20.52 -1.52
C GLY A 85 -9.06 19.72 -2.20
N PHE A 86 -8.65 18.55 -1.67
CA PHE A 86 -7.56 17.77 -2.23
C PHE A 86 -8.02 16.97 -3.44
N ARG A 87 -7.40 17.22 -4.60
CA ARG A 87 -7.66 16.52 -5.86
C ARG A 87 -6.37 15.90 -6.36
N PHE A 88 -6.45 14.66 -6.82
CA PHE A 88 -5.34 13.91 -7.41
C PHE A 88 -5.88 12.95 -8.47
N ARG A 89 -5.03 12.50 -9.36
CA ARG A 89 -5.31 11.40 -10.30
C ARG A 89 -4.84 10.09 -9.71
N SER A 90 -5.58 9.01 -9.92
CA SER A 90 -5.14 7.68 -9.52
C SER A 90 -3.74 7.39 -10.05
N GLY A 91 -2.85 6.88 -9.16
CA GLY A 91 -1.44 6.65 -9.44
C GLY A 91 -0.48 7.78 -9.04
N GLU A 92 -0.96 8.97 -8.70
CA GLU A 92 -0.11 10.05 -8.17
C GLU A 92 0.34 9.79 -6.73
N PHE A 93 1.42 10.47 -6.31
CA PHE A 93 1.91 10.47 -4.94
C PHE A 93 1.74 11.84 -4.26
N ALA A 94 1.76 11.85 -2.94
CA ALA A 94 1.83 13.05 -2.11
C ALA A 94 3.07 13.02 -1.22
N MET A 95 3.54 14.20 -0.81
CA MET A 95 4.55 14.32 0.24
C MET A 95 3.83 14.24 1.59
N ILE A 96 3.99 13.13 2.30
CA ILE A 96 3.47 12.96 3.67
C ILE A 96 4.61 13.03 4.69
N GLY A 97 4.29 13.40 5.92
CA GLY A 97 5.30 13.60 6.95
C GLY A 97 4.74 13.64 8.37
N LEU A 98 5.67 13.72 9.31
CA LEU A 98 5.40 13.89 10.73
C LEU A 98 6.26 15.02 11.29
N MET A 99 5.82 15.59 12.42
CA MET A 99 6.68 16.44 13.24
C MET A 99 7.64 15.53 14.03
N VAL A 100 8.94 15.65 13.75
CA VAL A 100 10.00 14.93 14.44
C VAL A 100 10.92 15.96 15.07
N GLU A 101 11.04 15.93 16.39
CA GLU A 101 11.88 16.89 17.17
C GLU A 101 11.60 18.36 16.81
N GLY A 102 10.32 18.71 16.65
CA GLY A 102 9.88 20.08 16.34
C GLY A 102 10.09 20.50 14.88
N LYS A 103 10.50 19.59 13.98
CA LYS A 103 10.67 19.86 12.56
C LYS A 103 9.84 18.89 11.69
N PRO A 104 9.23 19.34 10.60
CA PRO A 104 8.50 18.45 9.71
C PRO A 104 9.47 17.64 8.84
N VAL A 105 9.34 16.31 8.87
CA VAL A 105 10.08 15.37 8.02
C VAL A 105 9.12 14.79 7.00
N TYR A 106 9.36 15.00 5.70
CA TYR A 106 8.51 14.54 4.61
C TYR A 106 9.20 13.49 3.75
N ARG A 107 8.38 12.59 3.16
CA ARG A 107 8.77 11.68 2.08
C ARG A 107 7.62 11.54 1.08
N ALA A 108 7.98 11.22 -0.15
CA ALA A 108 7.02 10.87 -1.20
C ALA A 108 6.38 9.52 -0.91
N TYR A 109 5.05 9.46 -1.00
CA TYR A 109 4.26 8.24 -0.84
C TYR A 109 3.19 8.19 -1.92
N SER A 110 3.18 7.14 -2.70
CA SER A 110 2.10 6.89 -3.66
C SER A 110 0.78 6.75 -2.93
N ILE A 111 -0.24 7.46 -3.41
CA ILE A 111 -1.59 7.36 -2.86
C ILE A 111 -2.17 6.03 -3.35
N ALA A 112 -2.49 5.15 -2.41
CA ALA A 112 -3.01 3.83 -2.72
C ALA A 112 -4.53 3.84 -2.95
N SER A 113 -5.29 4.73 -2.29
CA SER A 113 -6.73 4.92 -2.57
C SER A 113 -6.97 5.49 -3.97
N PRO A 114 -8.09 5.16 -4.64
CA PRO A 114 -8.44 5.75 -5.92
C PRO A 114 -8.84 7.23 -5.78
N SER A 115 -8.83 7.95 -6.89
CA SER A 115 -9.06 9.40 -6.92
C SER A 115 -10.45 9.84 -6.41
N TRP A 116 -11.42 8.95 -6.42
CA TRP A 116 -12.80 9.20 -5.96
C TRP A 116 -13.04 8.84 -4.48
N ALA A 117 -12.10 8.15 -3.80
CA ALA A 117 -12.30 7.71 -2.43
C ALA A 117 -12.39 8.91 -1.44
N ASP A 118 -13.16 8.75 -0.38
CA ASP A 118 -13.33 9.76 0.68
C ASP A 118 -12.15 9.82 1.66
N GLU A 119 -11.33 8.77 1.68
CA GLU A 119 -10.13 8.65 2.51
C GLU A 119 -8.87 8.52 1.65
N LEU A 120 -7.73 8.85 2.24
CA LEU A 120 -6.43 8.61 1.62
C LEU A 120 -5.79 7.39 2.26
N GLU A 121 -5.43 6.42 1.45
CA GLU A 121 -4.71 5.20 1.87
C GLU A 121 -3.26 5.24 1.40
N PHE A 122 -2.38 4.72 2.23
CA PHE A 122 -0.96 4.58 1.94
C PHE A 122 -0.46 3.21 2.37
N PHE A 123 0.43 2.63 1.57
CA PHE A 123 1.11 1.37 1.88
C PHE A 123 2.61 1.63 2.04
N SER A 124 3.17 1.22 3.17
CA SER A 124 4.52 1.62 3.60
C SER A 124 5.37 0.43 4.04
N ILE A 125 6.68 0.61 3.88
CA ILE A 125 7.70 -0.29 4.44
C ILE A 125 8.36 0.35 5.65
N LYS A 126 8.61 -0.44 6.70
CA LYS A 126 9.35 -0.05 7.90
C LYS A 126 10.84 -0.13 7.62
N VAL A 127 11.45 1.00 7.26
CA VAL A 127 12.91 1.07 7.04
C VAL A 127 13.62 1.30 8.37
N PRO A 128 14.52 0.42 8.82
CA PRO A 128 15.31 0.65 10.02
C PRO A 128 16.09 1.97 9.91
N ASN A 129 15.98 2.82 10.94
CA ASN A 129 16.60 4.14 11.00
C ASN A 129 16.19 5.12 9.89
N GLY A 130 15.14 4.83 9.16
CA GLY A 130 14.58 5.75 8.15
C GLY A 130 14.05 7.03 8.82
N PRO A 131 14.41 8.23 8.36
CA PRO A 131 14.10 9.50 9.06
C PRO A 131 12.61 9.73 9.31
N LEU A 132 11.73 9.24 8.43
CA LEU A 132 10.28 9.28 8.60
C LEU A 132 9.73 7.93 9.06
N THR A 133 10.12 6.83 8.41
CA THR A 133 9.47 5.52 8.58
C THR A 133 9.64 4.94 9.99
N GLN A 134 10.74 5.26 10.70
CA GLN A 134 10.92 4.87 12.11
C GLN A 134 9.86 5.47 13.06
N HIS A 135 9.26 6.60 12.68
CA HIS A 135 8.17 7.25 13.40
C HIS A 135 6.81 6.85 12.81
N LEU A 136 6.68 6.86 11.49
CA LEU A 136 5.43 6.57 10.78
C LEU A 136 4.92 5.14 11.08
N GLN A 137 5.80 4.16 11.27
CA GLN A 137 5.40 2.80 11.66
C GLN A 137 4.74 2.68 13.05
N LYS A 138 4.77 3.75 13.85
CA LYS A 138 4.24 3.80 15.22
C LYS A 138 2.97 4.64 15.34
N ILE A 139 2.47 5.17 14.24
CA ILE A 139 1.24 5.95 14.25
C ILE A 139 0.06 5.08 14.65
N GLU A 140 -0.89 5.70 15.32
CA GLU A 140 -2.14 5.09 15.75
C GLU A 140 -3.34 5.90 15.26
N THR A 141 -4.53 5.30 15.31
CA THR A 141 -5.77 6.00 14.99
C THR A 141 -5.93 7.26 15.84
N GLY A 142 -6.20 8.39 15.17
CA GLY A 142 -6.31 9.72 15.79
C GLY A 142 -5.03 10.54 15.75
N ASP A 143 -3.88 9.95 15.42
CA ASP A 143 -2.64 10.69 15.20
C ASP A 143 -2.76 11.65 14.01
N THR A 144 -1.85 12.62 13.97
CA THR A 144 -1.82 13.62 12.89
C THR A 144 -0.68 13.34 11.93
N VAL A 145 -1.00 13.19 10.65
CA VAL A 145 -0.04 13.10 9.54
C VAL A 145 -0.09 14.40 8.74
N LEU A 146 1.07 14.95 8.45
CA LEU A 146 1.20 16.13 7.60
C LEU A 146 1.21 15.70 6.13
N MET A 147 0.56 16.49 5.27
CA MET A 147 0.55 16.25 3.84
C MET A 147 0.70 17.57 3.06
N ARG A 148 1.56 17.61 2.04
CA ARG A 148 1.63 18.75 1.13
C ARG A 148 0.45 18.76 0.17
N LYS A 149 -0.04 19.97 -0.15
CA LYS A 149 -1.27 20.18 -0.95
C LYS A 149 -1.17 19.74 -2.41
N LYS A 150 0.04 19.62 -2.97
CA LYS A 150 0.23 19.35 -4.39
C LYS A 150 0.62 17.88 -4.60
N PRO A 151 -0.27 17.03 -5.13
CA PRO A 151 0.10 15.70 -5.61
C PRO A 151 0.88 15.82 -6.92
N THR A 152 1.63 14.80 -7.27
CA THR A 152 2.37 14.69 -8.53
C THR A 152 2.68 13.21 -8.78
N GLY A 153 3.22 12.90 -9.94
CA GLY A 153 3.61 11.54 -10.32
C GLY A 153 3.52 11.33 -11.82
N THR A 154 4.11 10.25 -12.30
CA THR A 154 4.11 9.86 -13.71
C THR A 154 3.26 8.63 -13.99
N LEU A 155 2.87 7.87 -12.95
CA LEU A 155 2.07 6.65 -13.08
C LEU A 155 0.58 6.97 -13.22
N VAL A 156 0.23 7.78 -14.20
CA VAL A 156 -1.14 8.18 -14.50
C VAL A 156 -1.53 7.70 -15.90
N LEU A 157 -2.80 7.36 -16.10
CA LEU A 157 -3.29 6.82 -17.37
C LEU A 157 -3.04 7.76 -18.55
N ASP A 158 -3.09 9.08 -18.33
CA ASP A 158 -2.86 10.10 -19.38
C ASP A 158 -1.41 10.19 -19.84
N ALA A 159 -0.48 9.59 -19.12
CA ALA A 159 0.93 9.50 -19.54
C ALA A 159 1.21 8.31 -20.48
N LEU A 160 0.18 7.51 -20.77
CA LEU A 160 0.24 6.40 -21.72
C LEU A 160 -0.53 6.73 -23.00
N THR A 161 -0.01 6.26 -24.13
CA THR A 161 -0.73 6.23 -25.41
C THR A 161 -1.82 5.14 -25.36
N PRO A 162 -2.87 5.19 -26.20
CA PRO A 162 -3.88 4.13 -26.27
C PRO A 162 -3.27 2.74 -26.50
N GLY A 163 -3.81 1.73 -25.83
CA GLY A 163 -3.38 0.34 -25.94
C GLY A 163 -4.50 -0.61 -25.52
N LYS A 164 -4.27 -1.91 -25.61
CA LYS A 164 -5.23 -2.94 -25.25
C LYS A 164 -4.95 -3.52 -23.86
N ARG A 165 -3.67 -3.83 -23.58
CA ARG A 165 -3.23 -4.51 -22.37
C ARG A 165 -2.32 -3.60 -21.57
N LEU A 166 -2.62 -3.45 -20.28
CA LEU A 166 -1.80 -2.68 -19.34
C LEU A 166 -1.08 -3.62 -18.38
N TYR A 167 0.24 -3.59 -18.43
CA TYR A 167 1.10 -4.23 -17.43
C TYR A 167 1.47 -3.25 -16.32
N MET A 168 1.19 -3.60 -15.09
CA MET A 168 1.59 -2.87 -13.88
C MET A 168 2.65 -3.69 -13.16
N PHE A 169 3.93 -3.38 -13.42
CA PHE A 169 5.07 -4.11 -12.84
C PHE A 169 5.43 -3.55 -11.47
N SER A 170 5.28 -4.35 -10.40
CA SER A 170 5.60 -3.90 -9.05
C SER A 170 6.48 -4.85 -8.26
N THR A 171 7.28 -4.27 -7.35
CA THR A 171 7.95 -5.01 -6.28
C THR A 171 7.68 -4.36 -4.93
N GLY A 172 7.35 -5.18 -3.92
CA GLY A 172 7.09 -4.73 -2.56
C GLY A 172 6.03 -3.63 -2.50
N THR A 173 6.33 -2.50 -1.86
CA THR A 173 5.40 -1.38 -1.75
C THR A 173 5.19 -0.58 -3.04
N GLY A 174 5.89 -0.92 -4.12
CA GLY A 174 5.61 -0.39 -5.46
C GLY A 174 4.23 -0.74 -6.00
N ILE A 175 3.49 -1.63 -5.35
CA ILE A 175 2.09 -1.90 -5.66
C ILE A 175 1.16 -0.72 -5.31
N ALA A 176 1.57 0.20 -4.42
CA ALA A 176 0.70 1.26 -3.90
C ALA A 176 0.06 2.14 -4.99
N PRO A 177 0.76 2.71 -5.99
CA PRO A 177 0.12 3.47 -7.05
C PRO A 177 -0.81 2.62 -7.90
N PHE A 178 -0.51 1.33 -8.07
CA PHE A 178 -1.35 0.39 -8.80
C PHE A 178 -2.61 0.01 -8.02
N ALA A 179 -2.55 0.00 -6.69
CA ALA A 179 -3.74 -0.15 -5.86
C ALA A 179 -4.78 0.96 -6.10
N SER A 180 -4.32 2.18 -6.35
CA SER A 180 -5.18 3.30 -6.77
C SER A 180 -5.77 3.06 -8.16
N LEU A 181 -4.93 2.70 -9.14
CA LEU A 181 -5.33 2.53 -10.54
C LEU A 181 -6.28 1.37 -10.76
N ILE A 182 -6.05 0.19 -10.15
CA ILE A 182 -6.93 -0.98 -10.34
C ILE A 182 -8.29 -0.83 -9.66
N ARG A 183 -8.47 0.18 -8.80
CA ARG A 183 -9.76 0.56 -8.23
C ARG A 183 -10.42 1.73 -8.98
N ASP A 184 -9.77 2.26 -10.02
CA ASP A 184 -10.30 3.36 -10.83
C ASP A 184 -10.99 2.81 -12.07
N PRO A 185 -12.32 3.07 -12.27
CA PRO A 185 -13.05 2.65 -13.44
C PRO A 185 -12.43 3.04 -14.77
N GLU A 186 -11.79 4.22 -14.84
CA GLU A 186 -11.12 4.71 -16.05
C GLU A 186 -10.06 3.73 -16.57
N THR A 187 -9.41 2.96 -15.69
CA THR A 187 -8.43 1.94 -16.07
C THR A 187 -9.05 0.90 -17.00
N TYR A 188 -10.28 0.47 -16.71
CA TYR A 188 -10.99 -0.57 -17.46
C TYR A 188 -11.79 -0.03 -18.65
N GLU A 189 -11.99 1.28 -18.72
CA GLU A 189 -12.48 1.97 -19.92
C GLU A 189 -11.37 2.09 -20.97
N LYS A 190 -10.13 2.28 -20.54
CA LYS A 190 -8.97 2.46 -21.42
C LYS A 190 -8.30 1.15 -21.84
N PHE A 191 -8.43 0.08 -21.04
CA PHE A 191 -7.74 -1.19 -21.27
C PHE A 191 -8.70 -2.40 -21.18
N ASP A 192 -8.56 -3.32 -22.14
CA ASP A 192 -9.31 -4.57 -22.16
C ASP A 192 -8.75 -5.60 -21.18
N GLU A 193 -7.44 -5.56 -20.93
CA GLU A 193 -6.72 -6.45 -20.03
C GLU A 193 -5.77 -5.64 -19.12
N VAL A 194 -5.82 -5.91 -17.81
CA VAL A 194 -4.98 -5.27 -16.81
C VAL A 194 -4.24 -6.37 -16.04
N ILE A 195 -2.93 -6.37 -16.11
CA ILE A 195 -2.07 -7.37 -15.49
C ILE A 195 -1.27 -6.68 -14.37
N LEU A 196 -1.69 -6.92 -13.13
CA LEU A 196 -0.98 -6.48 -11.94
C LEU A 196 0.04 -7.54 -11.55
N THR A 197 1.34 -7.27 -11.77
CA THR A 197 2.40 -8.12 -11.23
C THR A 197 2.82 -7.60 -9.86
N HIS A 198 2.93 -8.51 -8.89
CA HIS A 198 3.35 -8.17 -7.53
C HIS A 198 4.41 -9.15 -7.06
N THR A 199 5.66 -8.74 -7.10
CA THR A 199 6.80 -9.55 -6.67
C THR A 199 7.27 -9.12 -5.29
N CYS A 200 7.28 -10.05 -4.34
CA CYS A 200 7.78 -9.84 -2.98
C CYS A 200 8.92 -10.82 -2.64
N ARG A 201 9.48 -10.68 -1.46
CA ARG A 201 10.49 -11.64 -0.98
C ARG A 201 9.85 -12.89 -0.42
N GLU A 202 8.79 -12.72 0.34
CA GLU A 202 8.08 -13.73 1.11
C GLU A 202 6.57 -13.67 0.85
N VAL A 203 5.87 -14.80 1.02
CA VAL A 203 4.43 -14.92 0.77
C VAL A 203 3.62 -13.96 1.65
N ALA A 204 4.01 -13.81 2.92
CA ALA A 204 3.33 -12.91 3.85
C ALA A 204 3.34 -11.44 3.37
N GLU A 205 4.32 -11.04 2.58
CA GLU A 205 4.42 -9.69 2.01
C GLU A 205 3.42 -9.45 0.85
N LEU A 206 2.85 -10.51 0.26
CA LEU A 206 1.83 -10.44 -0.79
C LEU A 206 0.42 -10.14 -0.26
N GLN A 207 0.19 -10.26 1.06
CA GLN A 207 -1.16 -10.23 1.65
C GLN A 207 -1.93 -8.96 1.29
N TYR A 208 -1.27 -7.79 1.29
CA TYR A 208 -1.92 -6.55 0.85
C TYR A 208 -2.50 -6.65 -0.57
N GLY A 209 -1.76 -7.23 -1.50
CA GLY A 209 -2.22 -7.42 -2.89
C GLY A 209 -3.37 -8.41 -3.00
N PHE A 210 -3.36 -9.48 -2.20
CA PHE A 210 -4.46 -10.45 -2.16
C PHE A 210 -5.73 -9.84 -1.58
N ASP A 211 -5.63 -9.12 -0.45
CA ASP A 211 -6.76 -8.43 0.16
C ASP A 211 -7.37 -7.43 -0.81
N LEU A 212 -6.54 -6.60 -1.46
CA LEU A 212 -6.95 -5.61 -2.43
C LEU A 212 -7.75 -6.20 -3.60
N VAL A 213 -7.26 -7.29 -4.21
CA VAL A 213 -7.96 -7.94 -5.32
C VAL A 213 -9.22 -8.64 -4.85
N SER A 214 -9.22 -9.19 -3.63
CA SER A 214 -10.41 -9.77 -3.01
C SER A 214 -11.46 -8.70 -2.72
N GLU A 215 -11.06 -7.53 -2.20
CA GLU A 215 -11.96 -6.38 -1.96
C GLU A 215 -12.62 -5.93 -3.27
N ILE A 216 -11.86 -5.78 -4.36
CA ILE A 216 -12.40 -5.41 -5.68
C ILE A 216 -13.42 -6.43 -6.19
N ARG A 217 -13.13 -7.73 -6.04
CA ARG A 217 -14.03 -8.80 -6.51
C ARG A 217 -15.33 -8.93 -5.70
N ASN A 218 -15.31 -8.46 -4.45
CA ASN A 218 -16.44 -8.49 -3.54
C ASN A 218 -17.22 -7.17 -3.50
N ASP A 219 -16.71 -6.10 -4.12
CA ASP A 219 -17.40 -4.83 -4.23
C ASP A 219 -18.45 -4.91 -5.35
N GLU A 220 -19.71 -4.52 -5.08
CA GLU A 220 -20.83 -4.65 -6.00
C GLU A 220 -20.63 -3.87 -7.31
N LEU A 221 -20.03 -2.68 -7.24
CA LEU A 221 -19.83 -1.81 -8.41
C LEU A 221 -18.53 -2.13 -9.15
N LEU A 222 -17.42 -2.27 -8.39
CA LEU A 222 -16.12 -2.53 -8.99
C LEU A 222 -16.05 -3.90 -9.64
N SER A 223 -16.66 -4.93 -9.05
CA SER A 223 -16.67 -6.27 -9.63
C SER A 223 -17.34 -6.32 -11.00
N GLU A 224 -18.40 -5.53 -11.20
CA GLU A 224 -19.11 -5.43 -12.50
C GLU A 224 -18.23 -4.73 -13.56
N ILE A 225 -17.55 -3.64 -13.18
CA ILE A 225 -16.67 -2.87 -14.08
C ILE A 225 -15.40 -3.64 -14.43
N VAL A 226 -14.79 -4.27 -13.43
CA VAL A 226 -13.52 -5.02 -13.56
C VAL A 226 -13.73 -6.32 -14.30
N GLY A 227 -14.81 -7.06 -13.98
CA GLY A 227 -15.11 -8.37 -14.59
C GLY A 227 -13.87 -9.29 -14.60
N ASP A 228 -13.59 -9.88 -15.75
CA ASP A 228 -12.42 -10.74 -15.98
C ASP A 228 -11.17 -9.96 -16.47
N LYS A 229 -11.24 -8.63 -16.55
CA LYS A 229 -10.13 -7.82 -17.10
C LYS A 229 -8.90 -7.76 -16.21
N LEU A 230 -9.03 -7.95 -14.88
CA LEU A 230 -7.93 -7.86 -13.93
C LEU A 230 -7.32 -9.23 -13.63
N THR A 231 -6.05 -9.39 -13.95
CA THR A 231 -5.23 -10.53 -13.54
C THR A 231 -4.18 -10.09 -12.53
N HIS A 232 -4.14 -10.74 -11.36
CA HIS A 232 -3.11 -10.56 -10.35
C HIS A 232 -2.05 -11.67 -10.47
N TYR A 233 -0.86 -11.32 -10.92
CA TYR A 233 0.28 -12.22 -11.05
C TYR A 233 1.27 -12.00 -9.90
N ALA A 234 1.04 -12.72 -8.80
CA ALA A 234 1.85 -12.65 -7.59
C ALA A 234 3.03 -13.62 -7.66
N THR A 235 4.24 -13.16 -7.27
CA THR A 235 5.45 -13.99 -7.23
C THR A 235 6.28 -13.72 -5.98
N VAL A 236 7.07 -14.70 -5.54
CA VAL A 236 8.04 -14.57 -4.44
C VAL A 236 9.45 -14.98 -4.86
N THR A 237 10.45 -14.45 -4.16
CA THR A 237 11.85 -14.66 -4.55
C THR A 237 12.68 -15.42 -3.52
N ARG A 238 12.18 -15.66 -2.30
CA ARG A 238 12.99 -16.21 -1.19
C ARG A 238 12.44 -17.45 -0.52
N GLU A 239 11.24 -17.86 -0.91
CA GLU A 239 10.61 -19.09 -0.38
C GLU A 239 9.80 -19.80 -1.46
N PRO A 240 9.41 -21.07 -1.27
CA PRO A 240 8.54 -21.79 -2.19
C PRO A 240 7.16 -21.16 -2.28
N PHE A 241 6.67 -20.97 -3.50
CA PHE A 241 5.35 -20.45 -3.81
C PHE A 241 4.90 -20.97 -5.19
N GLU A 242 3.63 -20.87 -5.50
CA GLU A 242 3.06 -21.28 -6.80
C GLU A 242 3.84 -20.69 -7.98
N ARG A 243 4.20 -19.41 -7.88
CA ARG A 243 5.04 -18.71 -8.86
C ARG A 243 6.24 -18.10 -8.15
N SER A 244 7.42 -18.59 -8.47
CA SER A 244 8.67 -18.12 -7.89
C SER A 244 9.58 -17.49 -8.94
N GLY A 245 10.30 -16.44 -8.55
CA GLY A 245 11.27 -15.74 -9.39
C GLY A 245 11.10 -14.23 -9.40
N ARG A 246 12.13 -13.55 -9.90
CA ARG A 246 12.06 -12.11 -10.15
C ARG A 246 11.21 -11.84 -11.38
N ILE A 247 10.41 -10.80 -11.36
CA ILE A 247 9.57 -10.44 -12.51
C ILE A 247 10.40 -10.20 -13.78
N THR A 248 11.59 -9.64 -13.64
CA THR A 248 12.52 -9.41 -14.76
C THR A 248 12.98 -10.71 -15.43
N ASP A 249 13.27 -11.75 -14.63
CA ASP A 249 13.66 -13.06 -15.15
C ASP A 249 12.47 -13.76 -15.83
N LEU A 250 11.27 -13.60 -15.29
CA LEU A 250 10.04 -14.16 -15.84
C LEU A 250 9.64 -13.50 -17.17
N ILE A 251 9.88 -12.17 -17.32
CA ILE A 251 9.73 -11.47 -18.59
C ILE A 251 10.78 -11.95 -19.61
N ALA A 252 12.07 -11.95 -19.22
CA ALA A 252 13.17 -12.29 -20.10
C ALA A 252 13.11 -13.73 -20.63
N SER A 253 12.65 -14.67 -19.79
CA SER A 253 12.47 -16.08 -20.19
C SER A 253 11.17 -16.36 -20.95
N GLY A 254 10.27 -15.38 -21.06
CA GLY A 254 8.94 -15.56 -21.63
C GLY A 254 7.95 -16.29 -20.73
N LYS A 255 8.38 -16.70 -19.51
CA LYS A 255 7.54 -17.46 -18.59
C LYS A 255 6.30 -16.66 -18.14
N LEU A 256 6.43 -15.36 -17.90
CA LEU A 256 5.28 -14.50 -17.57
C LEU A 256 4.17 -14.62 -18.62
N PHE A 257 4.52 -14.53 -19.88
CA PHE A 257 3.55 -14.54 -20.99
C PHE A 257 2.93 -15.94 -21.18
N SER A 258 3.76 -16.99 -21.03
CA SER A 258 3.29 -18.38 -21.08
C SER A 258 2.31 -18.68 -19.94
N ASP A 259 2.62 -18.24 -18.71
CA ASP A 259 1.74 -18.47 -17.54
C ASP A 259 0.42 -17.72 -17.66
N LEU A 260 0.43 -16.56 -18.31
CA LEU A 260 -0.76 -15.73 -18.55
C LEU A 260 -1.54 -16.15 -19.80
N GLY A 261 -0.97 -16.97 -20.68
CA GLY A 261 -1.57 -17.35 -21.96
C GLY A 261 -1.67 -16.17 -22.95
N VAL A 262 -0.75 -15.22 -22.85
CA VAL A 262 -0.72 -14.02 -23.72
C VAL A 262 0.55 -14.00 -24.58
N PRO A 263 0.56 -13.28 -25.73
CA PRO A 263 1.78 -13.13 -26.52
C PRO A 263 2.85 -12.32 -25.76
N PRO A 264 4.14 -12.40 -26.20
CA PRO A 264 5.19 -11.51 -25.72
C PRO A 264 4.82 -10.02 -25.92
N LEU A 265 5.53 -9.13 -25.21
CA LEU A 265 5.31 -7.68 -25.28
C LEU A 265 5.30 -7.17 -26.73
N ASP A 266 4.26 -6.41 -27.05
CA ASP A 266 4.05 -5.76 -28.34
C ASP A 266 3.78 -4.27 -28.13
N PRO A 267 4.65 -3.35 -28.63
CA PRO A 267 4.46 -1.89 -28.47
C PRO A 267 3.19 -1.35 -29.14
N VAL A 268 2.57 -2.11 -30.03
CA VAL A 268 1.30 -1.71 -30.66
C VAL A 268 0.13 -1.86 -29.69
N THR A 269 0.09 -2.97 -28.95
CA THR A 269 -1.04 -3.33 -28.10
C THR A 269 -0.82 -3.13 -26.61
N ASP A 270 0.43 -3.20 -26.16
CA ASP A 270 0.76 -3.25 -24.75
C ASP A 270 1.21 -1.89 -24.20
N ARG A 271 0.90 -1.66 -22.94
CA ARG A 271 1.36 -0.51 -22.16
C ARG A 271 1.95 -0.98 -20.84
N GLY A 272 2.91 -0.22 -20.33
CA GLY A 272 3.63 -0.56 -19.11
C GLY A 272 3.65 0.57 -18.09
N MET A 273 3.46 0.21 -16.83
CA MET A 273 3.75 1.05 -15.67
C MET A 273 4.69 0.31 -14.74
N ILE A 274 5.75 0.96 -14.26
CA ILE A 274 6.77 0.31 -13.45
C ILE A 274 6.96 1.07 -12.14
N CYS A 275 6.81 0.37 -11.00
CA CYS A 275 7.06 0.92 -9.67
C CYS A 275 7.70 -0.11 -8.75
N GLY A 276 8.81 0.25 -8.10
CA GLY A 276 9.50 -0.68 -7.20
C GLY A 276 10.93 -0.28 -6.90
N SER A 277 11.80 -1.28 -6.68
CA SER A 277 13.22 -1.04 -6.39
C SER A 277 13.96 -0.49 -7.62
N THR A 278 15.01 0.28 -7.38
CA THR A 278 15.82 0.91 -8.45
C THR A 278 16.35 -0.13 -9.45
N GLU A 279 16.76 -1.30 -8.97
CA GLU A 279 17.27 -2.38 -9.84
C GLU A 279 16.16 -2.93 -10.73
N MET A 280 14.98 -3.25 -10.15
CA MET A 280 13.84 -3.73 -10.92
C MET A 280 13.37 -2.71 -11.95
N LEU A 281 13.32 -1.43 -11.60
CA LEU A 281 12.96 -0.36 -12.54
C LEU A 281 13.90 -0.34 -13.74
N LYS A 282 15.22 -0.39 -13.50
CA LYS A 282 16.24 -0.36 -14.53
C LYS A 282 16.14 -1.57 -15.45
N ASP A 283 16.03 -2.77 -14.88
CA ASP A 283 16.03 -4.01 -15.65
C ASP A 283 14.71 -4.18 -16.42
N THR A 284 13.57 -3.85 -15.81
CA THR A 284 12.27 -3.89 -16.51
C THR A 284 12.22 -2.86 -17.63
N LYS A 285 12.72 -1.64 -17.40
CA LYS A 285 12.84 -0.63 -18.45
C LYS A 285 13.61 -1.17 -19.66
N ALA A 286 14.78 -1.78 -19.41
CA ALA A 286 15.60 -2.33 -20.50
C ALA A 286 14.84 -3.42 -21.30
N LEU A 287 14.05 -4.27 -20.64
CA LEU A 287 13.24 -5.28 -21.30
C LEU A 287 12.11 -4.67 -22.14
N LEU A 288 11.45 -3.62 -21.67
CA LEU A 288 10.42 -2.92 -22.42
C LEU A 288 11.01 -2.18 -23.64
N GLU A 289 12.16 -1.52 -23.46
CA GLU A 289 12.89 -0.88 -24.57
C GLU A 289 13.37 -1.91 -25.61
N GLN A 290 13.82 -3.09 -25.18
CA GLN A 290 14.19 -4.19 -26.08
C GLN A 290 12.97 -4.72 -26.87
N ALA A 291 11.78 -4.67 -26.29
CA ALA A 291 10.53 -4.99 -26.99
C ALA A 291 10.05 -3.86 -27.94
N GLY A 292 10.79 -2.75 -28.05
CA GLY A 292 10.47 -1.64 -28.95
C GLY A 292 9.59 -0.57 -28.33
N MET A 293 9.34 -0.62 -27.01
CA MET A 293 8.54 0.38 -26.29
C MET A 293 9.39 1.59 -25.90
N THR A 294 8.77 2.76 -25.79
CA THR A 294 9.41 4.03 -25.44
C THR A 294 8.88 4.58 -24.13
N GLU A 295 9.76 5.12 -23.28
CA GLU A 295 9.37 5.77 -22.02
C GLU A 295 8.65 7.10 -22.27
N GLY A 296 7.49 7.25 -21.65
CA GLY A 296 6.66 8.44 -21.66
C GLY A 296 6.85 9.33 -20.44
N ALA A 297 6.13 10.44 -20.48
CA ALA A 297 6.02 11.42 -19.38
C ALA A 297 4.66 12.13 -19.47
N ASN A 298 4.25 12.84 -18.41
CA ASN A 298 2.97 13.57 -18.37
C ASN A 298 2.75 14.55 -19.54
N ASN A 299 3.83 15.14 -20.05
CA ASN A 299 3.79 16.07 -21.19
C ASN A 299 4.11 15.41 -22.53
N LYS A 300 4.44 14.14 -22.52
CA LYS A 300 4.77 13.35 -23.71
C LYS A 300 4.38 11.88 -23.47
N PRO A 301 3.09 11.53 -23.59
CA PRO A 301 2.63 10.15 -23.43
C PRO A 301 3.33 9.20 -24.39
N SER A 302 3.62 7.97 -23.93
CA SER A 302 4.22 6.90 -24.73
C SER A 302 3.77 5.51 -24.25
N GLU A 303 4.54 4.45 -24.60
CA GLU A 303 4.13 3.07 -24.32
C GLU A 303 4.30 2.67 -22.85
N PHE A 304 5.25 3.27 -22.11
CA PHE A 304 5.39 2.97 -20.69
C PHE A 304 5.87 4.17 -19.86
N VAL A 305 5.60 4.12 -18.55
CA VAL A 305 6.05 5.13 -17.58
C VAL A 305 6.63 4.48 -16.32
N ILE A 306 7.49 5.21 -15.63
CA ILE A 306 8.25 4.74 -14.47
C ILE A 306 8.13 5.70 -13.31
N GLU A 307 8.01 5.16 -12.09
CA GLU A 307 8.18 5.91 -10.85
C GLU A 307 8.96 5.11 -9.81
N ARG A 308 9.88 5.77 -9.09
CA ARG A 308 10.66 5.11 -8.02
C ARG A 308 9.83 5.04 -6.76
N ALA A 309 9.62 3.83 -6.23
CA ALA A 309 8.93 3.63 -4.95
C ALA A 309 9.71 4.22 -3.75
N PHE A 310 11.03 4.36 -3.89
CA PHE A 310 11.91 4.86 -2.84
C PHE A 310 12.91 5.86 -3.43
N VAL A 311 12.88 7.08 -2.93
CA VAL A 311 13.99 8.03 -3.01
C VAL A 311 14.58 8.06 -1.63
N GLY A 312 15.70 7.35 -1.44
CA GLY A 312 16.44 7.22 -0.19
C GLY A 312 16.98 8.56 0.31
#